data_34aecd1bb925e34ee77360cb3e4a3bc5
#
_entry.id   34aecd1bb925e34ee77360cb3e4a3bc5
#
_cell.length_a   1.000
_cell.length_b   1.000
_cell.length_c   1.000
_cell.angle_alpha   90.00
_cell.angle_beta   90.00
_cell.angle_gamma   90.00
#
_symmetry.space_group_name_H-M   'P 1'
#
loop_
_entity.id
_entity.type
_entity.pdbx_description
1 polymer ?
#
loop_
_entity_poly.entity_id
_entity_poly.type
_entity_poly.pdbx_seq_one_letter_code
_entity_poly.pdbx_strand_id
1 'polypeptide(L)'
;MYKRQAYNYVEAKGGEIRRLTKEEIESDEGLEGRRFKSSAIVAREASKSGTFSFVWEGVTFELPPNTHWKTSQRGLGLLVRANRIAAFGKTLVYKMFTDDFPHVPISNIWSDVFESTFAVQRIYVVQTGARIIQRCILMATDPGDLVLDPTCGSGTTAYVAEQWGRRWITIDTSRVALALARARIM
;
A
#
# COMPACT_ATOMS: atom_id res chain seq x y z
N MET A 1 -0.45 -1.75 7.89
CA MET A 1 -1.65 -2.14 8.65
C MET A 1 -2.96 -2.00 7.84
N TYR A 2 -3.31 -0.86 7.28
CA TYR A 2 -4.56 -0.67 6.51
C TYR A 2 -4.76 -1.60 5.30
N LYS A 3 -3.71 -2.03 4.62
CA LYS A 3 -3.83 -2.90 3.44
C LYS A 3 -4.38 -4.28 3.79
N ARG A 4 -4.06 -4.82 4.97
CA ARG A 4 -4.47 -6.18 5.40
C ARG A 4 -5.97 -6.30 5.65
N GLN A 5 -6.60 -5.28 6.22
CA GLN A 5 -8.04 -5.30 6.55
C GLN A 5 -8.97 -5.46 5.34
N ALA A 6 -8.52 -5.07 4.14
CA ALA A 6 -9.29 -5.25 2.91
C ALA A 6 -9.22 -6.68 2.35
N TYR A 7 -8.23 -7.48 2.76
CA TYR A 7 -7.99 -8.84 2.27
C TYR A 7 -8.57 -9.84 3.27
N ASN A 8 -9.85 -10.08 3.19
CA ASN A 8 -10.65 -10.79 4.18
C ASN A 8 -11.09 -12.20 3.77
N TYR A 9 -10.50 -12.73 2.70
CA TYR A 9 -10.71 -14.10 2.25
C TYR A 9 -9.38 -14.84 2.14
N VAL A 10 -9.44 -16.16 2.28
CA VAL A 10 -8.33 -17.07 2.03
C VAL A 10 -8.77 -18.19 1.10
N GLU A 11 -7.90 -18.55 0.17
CA GLU A 11 -8.02 -19.72 -0.69
C GLU A 11 -6.97 -20.75 -0.23
N ALA A 12 -7.46 -21.87 0.27
CA ALA A 12 -6.62 -23.00 0.67
C ALA A 12 -5.96 -23.68 -0.55
N LYS A 13 -4.93 -24.50 -0.33
CA LYS A 13 -4.24 -25.25 -1.40
C LYS A 13 -5.18 -26.15 -2.21
N GLY A 14 -6.31 -26.58 -1.64
CA GLY A 14 -7.36 -27.35 -2.31
C GLY A 14 -8.35 -26.53 -3.13
N GLY A 15 -8.22 -25.20 -3.16
CA GLY A 15 -9.15 -24.30 -3.85
C GLY A 15 -10.36 -23.87 -3.02
N GLU A 16 -10.50 -24.38 -1.80
CA GLU A 16 -11.57 -23.98 -0.90
C GLU A 16 -11.39 -22.53 -0.45
N ILE A 17 -12.48 -21.75 -0.55
CA ILE A 17 -12.49 -20.33 -0.20
C ILE A 17 -13.31 -20.11 1.05
N ARG A 18 -12.73 -19.44 2.04
CA ARG A 18 -13.44 -19.00 3.24
C ARG A 18 -13.11 -17.56 3.61
N ARG A 19 -13.99 -16.97 4.42
CA ARG A 19 -13.73 -15.66 5.01
C ARG A 19 -12.79 -15.82 6.22
N LEU A 20 -11.89 -14.86 6.40
CA LEU A 20 -11.01 -14.77 7.55
C LEU A 20 -11.76 -14.27 8.79
N THR A 21 -11.38 -14.75 9.96
CA THR A 21 -11.81 -14.20 11.24
C THR A 21 -11.11 -12.86 11.54
N LYS A 22 -11.55 -12.15 12.57
CA LYS A 22 -10.90 -10.88 12.95
C LYS A 22 -9.45 -11.08 13.38
N GLU A 23 -9.19 -12.15 14.13
CA GLU A 23 -7.85 -12.51 14.60
C GLU A 23 -6.92 -12.84 13.44
N GLU A 24 -7.40 -13.65 12.47
CA GLU A 24 -6.64 -13.97 11.26
C GLU A 24 -6.40 -12.76 10.34
N ILE A 25 -7.25 -11.73 10.39
CA ILE A 25 -7.02 -10.47 9.66
C ILE A 25 -5.87 -9.67 10.29
N GLU A 26 -5.71 -9.74 11.60
CA GLU A 26 -4.67 -9.01 12.34
C GLU A 26 -3.33 -9.74 12.36
N SER A 27 -3.33 -11.09 12.39
CA SER A 27 -2.13 -11.93 12.38
C SER A 27 -2.14 -12.89 11.20
N ASP A 28 -1.01 -13.01 10.50
CA ASP A 28 -0.82 -14.02 9.44
C ASP A 28 -0.25 -15.33 9.98
N GLU A 29 -0.07 -15.46 11.29
CA GLU A 29 0.51 -16.65 11.90
C GLU A 29 -0.42 -17.85 11.74
N GLY A 30 0.08 -18.91 11.14
CA GLY A 30 -0.67 -20.16 10.95
C GLY A 30 -1.70 -20.14 9.81
N LEU A 31 -1.77 -19.09 9.01
CA LEU A 31 -2.71 -19.02 7.90
C LEU A 31 -2.23 -19.89 6.72
N GLU A 32 -2.88 -21.01 6.50
CA GLU A 32 -2.66 -21.84 5.33
C GLU A 32 -3.48 -21.35 4.14
N GLY A 33 -2.80 -21.06 3.00
CA GLY A 33 -3.44 -20.60 1.77
C GLY A 33 -3.05 -19.20 1.33
N ARG A 34 -3.65 -18.76 0.21
CA ARG A 34 -3.41 -17.43 -0.37
C ARG A 34 -4.52 -16.47 0.03
N ARG A 35 -4.11 -15.39 0.64
CA ARG A 35 -5.03 -14.34 1.09
C ARG A 35 -5.40 -13.42 -0.06
N PHE A 36 -6.70 -13.12 -0.19
CA PHE A 36 -7.18 -12.21 -1.23
C PHE A 36 -8.33 -11.31 -0.75
N LYS A 37 -8.56 -10.24 -1.50
CA LYS A 37 -9.78 -9.44 -1.44
C LYS A 37 -10.63 -9.69 -2.67
N SER A 38 -11.94 -9.69 -2.49
CA SER A 38 -12.89 -9.69 -3.61
C SER A 38 -12.95 -8.30 -4.24
N SER A 39 -12.88 -8.24 -5.56
CA SER A 39 -13.06 -7.01 -6.33
C SER A 39 -14.16 -7.17 -7.34
N ALA A 40 -15.03 -6.17 -7.48
CA ALA A 40 -16.13 -6.22 -8.41
C ALA A 40 -15.64 -6.30 -9.87
N ILE A 41 -16.10 -7.33 -10.58
CA ILE A 41 -15.82 -7.57 -11.99
C ILE A 41 -16.89 -6.97 -12.91
N VAL A 42 -17.94 -6.43 -12.30
CA VAL A 42 -19.07 -5.76 -12.94
C VAL A 42 -18.96 -4.26 -12.69
N ALA A 43 -19.28 -3.45 -13.68
CA ALA A 43 -19.38 -1.99 -13.58
C ALA A 43 -20.81 -1.53 -13.83
N ARG A 44 -21.16 -0.35 -13.33
CA ARG A 44 -22.42 0.35 -13.62
C ARG A 44 -22.38 0.90 -15.05
N GLU A 45 -23.53 1.21 -15.60
CA GLU A 45 -23.80 1.62 -16.97
C GLU A 45 -23.78 0.44 -17.97
N ALA A 46 -24.68 0.48 -18.93
CA ALA A 46 -24.75 -0.54 -19.96
C ALA A 46 -23.67 -0.32 -21.02
N SER A 47 -23.01 -1.39 -21.45
CA SER A 47 -22.07 -1.37 -22.56
C SER A 47 -22.46 -2.45 -23.58
N LYS A 48 -22.58 -2.08 -24.85
CA LYS A 48 -22.98 -3.02 -25.91
C LYS A 48 -22.06 -4.25 -26.04
N SER A 49 -20.78 -4.10 -25.74
CA SER A 49 -19.78 -5.17 -25.85
C SER A 49 -19.55 -5.94 -24.54
N GLY A 50 -20.03 -5.42 -23.42
CA GLY A 50 -19.82 -5.99 -22.09
C GLY A 50 -21.04 -6.68 -21.49
N THR A 51 -22.17 -6.75 -22.22
CA THR A 51 -23.44 -7.31 -21.73
C THR A 51 -23.67 -8.68 -22.37
N PHE A 52 -23.31 -9.73 -21.66
CA PHE A 52 -23.49 -11.13 -22.06
C PHE A 52 -23.63 -12.02 -20.82
N SER A 53 -24.24 -13.20 -20.96
CA SER A 53 -24.24 -14.24 -19.93
C SER A 53 -22.93 -15.01 -19.96
N PHE A 54 -22.43 -15.39 -18.79
CA PHE A 54 -21.19 -16.14 -18.66
C PHE A 54 -21.41 -17.45 -17.91
N VAL A 55 -20.99 -18.57 -18.49
CA VAL A 55 -21.11 -19.90 -17.87
C VAL A 55 -19.77 -20.31 -17.28
N TRP A 56 -19.77 -20.66 -15.98
CA TRP A 56 -18.61 -21.16 -15.26
C TRP A 56 -19.05 -22.23 -14.25
N GLU A 57 -18.34 -23.36 -14.23
CA GLU A 57 -18.65 -24.52 -13.38
C GLU A 57 -20.12 -24.97 -13.44
N GLY A 58 -20.73 -24.93 -14.63
CA GLY A 58 -22.11 -25.32 -14.86
C GLY A 58 -23.16 -24.30 -14.39
N VAL A 59 -22.73 -23.17 -13.84
CA VAL A 59 -23.62 -22.08 -13.41
C VAL A 59 -23.58 -20.95 -14.43
N THR A 60 -24.76 -20.45 -14.80
CA THR A 60 -24.90 -19.27 -15.66
C THR A 60 -24.98 -18.02 -14.80
N PHE A 61 -24.06 -17.10 -15.02
CA PHE A 61 -24.01 -15.80 -14.36
C PHE A 61 -24.57 -14.73 -15.30
N GLU A 62 -25.61 -14.07 -14.85
CA GLU A 62 -26.26 -12.97 -15.56
C GLU A 62 -25.93 -11.64 -14.89
N LEU A 63 -25.92 -10.59 -15.69
CA LEU A 63 -25.67 -9.24 -15.20
C LEU A 63 -26.95 -8.60 -14.65
N PRO A 64 -26.89 -7.87 -13.54
CA PRO A 64 -27.98 -7.00 -13.12
C PRO A 64 -28.30 -5.96 -14.19
N PRO A 65 -29.55 -5.45 -14.26
CA PRO A 65 -29.92 -4.39 -15.18
C PRO A 65 -28.96 -3.19 -15.12
N ASN A 66 -28.67 -2.57 -16.25
CA ASN A 66 -27.77 -1.40 -16.37
C ASN A 66 -26.35 -1.64 -15.87
N THR A 67 -25.84 -2.86 -16.04
CA THR A 67 -24.45 -3.19 -15.71
C THR A 67 -23.77 -3.91 -16.87
N HIS A 68 -22.44 -3.96 -16.82
CA HIS A 68 -21.63 -4.69 -17.79
C HIS A 68 -20.41 -5.34 -17.13
N TRP A 69 -19.86 -6.38 -17.75
CA TRP A 69 -18.58 -6.94 -17.35
C TRP A 69 -17.46 -5.94 -17.64
N LYS A 70 -16.55 -5.76 -16.70
CA LYS A 70 -15.34 -4.92 -16.89
C LYS A 70 -14.35 -5.48 -17.89
N THR A 71 -14.61 -6.67 -18.42
CA THR A 71 -13.77 -7.35 -19.39
C THR A 71 -14.61 -8.11 -20.41
N SER A 72 -14.03 -8.50 -21.54
CA SER A 72 -14.68 -9.29 -22.58
C SER A 72 -14.90 -10.75 -22.13
N GLN A 73 -15.72 -11.50 -22.87
CA GLN A 73 -15.93 -12.93 -22.64
C GLN A 73 -14.61 -13.72 -22.70
N ARG A 74 -13.70 -13.38 -23.64
CA ARG A 74 -12.35 -13.92 -23.70
C ARG A 74 -11.54 -13.58 -22.44
N GLY A 75 -11.67 -12.34 -21.95
CA GLY A 75 -11.01 -11.88 -20.72
C GLY A 75 -11.46 -12.66 -19.49
N LEU A 76 -12.79 -12.91 -19.35
CA LEU A 76 -13.29 -13.79 -18.28
C LEU A 76 -12.71 -15.20 -18.37
N GLY A 77 -12.64 -15.79 -19.59
CA GLY A 77 -12.03 -17.09 -19.79
C GLY A 77 -10.53 -17.13 -19.41
N LEU A 78 -9.78 -16.05 -19.62
CA LEU A 78 -8.40 -15.93 -19.17
C LEU A 78 -8.29 -15.84 -17.64
N LEU A 79 -9.20 -15.11 -17.00
CA LEU A 79 -9.26 -15.02 -15.54
C LEU A 79 -9.61 -16.36 -14.88
N VAL A 80 -10.49 -17.16 -15.50
CA VAL A 80 -10.78 -18.54 -15.06
C VAL A 80 -9.50 -19.38 -15.11
N ARG A 81 -8.82 -19.40 -16.26
CA ARG A 81 -7.56 -20.17 -16.42
C ARG A 81 -6.47 -19.75 -15.45
N ALA A 82 -6.41 -18.48 -15.12
CA ALA A 82 -5.46 -17.92 -14.17
C ALA A 82 -5.88 -18.10 -12.70
N ASN A 83 -6.99 -18.82 -12.43
CA ASN A 83 -7.58 -18.96 -11.10
C ASN A 83 -7.81 -17.61 -10.40
N ARG A 84 -8.39 -16.63 -11.14
CA ARG A 84 -8.62 -15.27 -10.64
C ARG A 84 -10.08 -14.93 -10.39
N ILE A 85 -10.99 -15.90 -10.54
CA ILE A 85 -12.43 -15.72 -10.30
C ILE A 85 -12.86 -16.53 -9.09
N ALA A 86 -13.79 -15.99 -8.33
CA ALA A 86 -14.56 -16.70 -7.32
C ALA A 86 -16.05 -16.37 -7.47
N ALA A 87 -16.93 -17.30 -7.09
CA ALA A 87 -18.36 -17.08 -7.02
C ALA A 87 -18.81 -16.94 -5.56
N PHE A 88 -19.55 -15.90 -5.26
CA PHE A 88 -20.29 -15.76 -4.01
C PHE A 88 -21.78 -15.74 -4.32
N GLY A 89 -22.41 -16.90 -4.20
CA GLY A 89 -23.76 -17.13 -4.70
C GLY A 89 -23.86 -16.91 -6.21
N LYS A 90 -24.71 -15.98 -6.65
CA LYS A 90 -24.87 -15.62 -8.09
C LYS A 90 -23.94 -14.49 -8.57
N THR A 91 -22.94 -14.11 -7.78
CA THR A 91 -22.06 -12.99 -8.12
C THR A 91 -20.65 -13.49 -8.36
N LEU A 92 -20.09 -13.17 -9.52
CA LEU A 92 -18.68 -13.38 -9.80
C LEU A 92 -17.86 -12.19 -9.30
N VAL A 93 -16.69 -12.50 -8.73
CA VAL A 93 -15.73 -11.51 -8.26
C VAL A 93 -14.33 -11.85 -8.75
N TYR A 94 -13.50 -10.85 -8.90
CA TYR A 94 -12.06 -11.00 -9.15
C TYR A 94 -11.32 -11.22 -7.84
N LYS A 95 -10.47 -12.24 -7.78
CA LYS A 95 -9.56 -12.50 -6.66
C LYS A 95 -8.30 -11.65 -6.81
N MET A 96 -8.14 -10.64 -5.98
CA MET A 96 -6.91 -9.85 -5.88
C MET A 96 -6.12 -10.34 -4.69
N PHE A 97 -5.04 -11.08 -4.94
CA PHE A 97 -4.20 -11.63 -3.88
C PHE A 97 -3.27 -10.57 -3.27
N THR A 98 -2.83 -10.81 -2.05
CA THR A 98 -1.91 -9.90 -1.33
C THR A 98 -0.55 -9.78 -2.01
N ASP A 99 -0.11 -10.83 -2.69
CA ASP A 99 1.16 -10.95 -3.42
C ASP A 99 1.11 -10.40 -4.86
N ASP A 100 -0.07 -10.07 -5.39
CA ASP A 100 -0.20 -9.45 -6.72
C ASP A 100 0.45 -8.07 -6.78
N PHE A 101 0.44 -7.34 -5.68
CA PHE A 101 0.99 -6.01 -5.58
C PHE A 101 1.64 -5.78 -4.20
N PRO A 102 2.91 -6.17 -4.05
CA PRO A 102 3.61 -6.15 -2.76
C PRO A 102 3.87 -4.73 -2.23
N HIS A 103 3.67 -3.71 -3.06
CA HIS A 103 3.89 -2.31 -2.67
C HIS A 103 2.59 -1.61 -2.28
N VAL A 104 2.67 -0.74 -1.29
CA VAL A 104 1.59 0.18 -0.94
C VAL A 104 1.91 1.54 -1.55
N PRO A 105 1.05 2.11 -2.40
CA PRO A 105 1.25 3.46 -2.90
C PRO A 105 1.37 4.45 -1.74
N ILE A 106 2.33 5.35 -1.82
CA ILE A 106 2.40 6.48 -0.89
C ILE A 106 1.26 7.44 -1.23
N SER A 107 0.38 7.67 -0.26
CA SER A 107 -0.71 8.65 -0.39
C SER A 107 -0.28 10.00 0.20
N ASN A 108 -1.16 11.00 0.10
CA ASN A 108 -0.99 12.31 0.75
C ASN A 108 -1.19 12.27 2.28
N ILE A 109 -1.65 11.14 2.83
CA ILE A 109 -1.80 10.93 4.27
C ILE A 109 -0.80 9.86 4.71
N TRP A 110 0.14 10.23 5.57
CA TRP A 110 1.20 9.36 6.07
C TRP A 110 0.95 8.98 7.53
N SER A 111 0.11 7.99 7.76
CA SER A 111 -0.22 7.51 9.11
C SER A 111 0.88 6.67 9.77
N ASP A 112 1.82 6.15 8.99
CA ASP A 112 2.91 5.28 9.44
C ASP A 112 4.20 6.03 9.84
N VAL A 113 4.20 7.36 9.73
CA VAL A 113 5.34 8.20 10.13
C VAL A 113 5.22 8.76 11.56
N PHE A 114 4.10 8.52 12.23
CA PHE A 114 3.94 8.83 13.64
C PHE A 114 4.80 7.86 14.47
N GLU A 115 6.02 8.26 14.71
CA GLU A 115 6.86 7.57 15.68
C GLU A 115 6.25 7.79 17.07
N SER A 116 6.03 6.70 17.81
CA SER A 116 5.60 6.77 19.20
C SER A 116 6.52 7.71 19.95
N THR A 117 5.94 8.67 20.66
CA THR A 117 6.69 9.69 21.44
C THR A 117 7.67 9.05 22.45
N PHE A 118 7.47 7.79 22.77
CA PHE A 118 8.28 7.00 23.71
C PHE A 118 9.43 6.22 23.06
N ALA A 119 9.42 6.05 21.71
CA ALA A 119 10.39 5.20 21.02
C ALA A 119 11.58 5.98 20.41
N VAL A 120 11.48 7.31 20.31
CA VAL A 120 12.53 8.14 19.71
C VAL A 120 13.19 8.99 20.79
N GLN A 121 14.50 8.80 20.96
CA GLN A 121 15.30 9.66 21.80
C GLN A 121 15.34 11.07 21.17
N ARG A 122 14.53 11.98 21.67
CA ARG A 122 14.51 13.38 21.21
C ARG A 122 15.76 14.08 21.73
N ILE A 123 16.63 14.46 20.82
CA ILE A 123 17.86 15.21 21.11
C ILE A 123 17.56 16.72 21.20
N TYR A 124 16.47 17.16 20.58
CA TYR A 124 16.10 18.58 20.53
C TYR A 124 14.59 18.76 20.78
N VAL A 125 14.22 19.90 21.36
CA VAL A 125 12.84 20.18 21.82
C VAL A 125 11.82 20.09 20.69
N VAL A 126 12.17 20.60 19.49
CA VAL A 126 11.34 20.57 18.28
C VAL A 126 12.08 19.76 17.24
N GLN A 127 11.87 18.45 17.23
CA GLN A 127 12.52 17.55 16.27
C GLN A 127 11.46 16.89 15.37
N THR A 128 11.62 17.07 14.08
CA THR A 128 10.82 16.35 13.06
C THR A 128 11.31 14.90 12.94
N GLY A 129 10.39 13.96 12.82
CA GLY A 129 10.72 12.54 12.64
C GLY A 129 11.52 12.31 11.36
N ALA A 130 12.58 11.51 11.45
CA ALA A 130 13.50 11.25 10.34
C ALA A 130 12.77 10.63 9.13
N ARG A 131 11.76 9.79 9.33
CA ARG A 131 10.96 9.17 8.25
C ARG A 131 10.23 10.17 7.36
N ILE A 132 9.74 11.27 7.93
CA ILE A 132 9.07 12.33 7.16
C ILE A 132 10.07 12.98 6.22
N ILE A 133 11.21 13.39 6.78
CA ILE A 133 12.28 14.04 6.02
C ILE A 133 12.82 13.08 4.95
N GLN A 134 13.04 11.81 5.28
CA GLN A 134 13.47 10.77 4.34
C GLN A 134 12.52 10.66 3.14
N ARG A 135 11.22 10.63 3.37
CA ARG A 135 10.24 10.59 2.27
C ARG A 135 10.31 11.82 1.40
N CYS A 136 10.35 13.00 2.00
CA CYS A 136 10.45 14.25 1.24
C CYS A 136 11.71 14.26 0.35
N ILE A 137 12.85 13.89 0.91
CA ILE A 137 14.12 13.85 0.17
C ILE A 137 14.06 12.83 -0.97
N LEU A 138 13.62 11.60 -0.70
CA LEU A 138 13.55 10.54 -1.72
C LEU A 138 12.52 10.80 -2.83
N MET A 139 11.47 11.56 -2.55
CA MET A 139 10.46 11.93 -3.54
C MET A 139 10.87 13.10 -4.43
N ALA A 140 11.75 13.98 -3.95
CA ALA A 140 12.04 15.27 -4.58
C ALA A 140 13.47 15.41 -5.11
N THR A 141 14.36 14.46 -4.80
CA THR A 141 15.79 14.55 -5.16
C THR A 141 16.37 13.21 -5.60
N ASP A 142 17.45 13.27 -6.38
CA ASP A 142 18.28 12.13 -6.75
C ASP A 142 19.61 12.10 -5.94
N PRO A 143 20.33 10.97 -5.89
CA PRO A 143 21.66 10.91 -5.29
C PRO A 143 22.61 11.97 -5.90
N GLY A 144 23.30 12.71 -5.02
CA GLY A 144 24.20 13.81 -5.43
C GLY A 144 23.54 15.19 -5.50
N ASP A 145 22.21 15.28 -5.44
CA ASP A 145 21.50 16.57 -5.39
C ASP A 145 21.78 17.33 -4.10
N LEU A 146 21.52 18.64 -4.12
CA LEU A 146 21.72 19.54 -3.00
C LEU A 146 20.42 19.78 -2.25
N VAL A 147 20.40 19.47 -0.97
CA VAL A 147 19.29 19.71 -0.04
C VAL A 147 19.63 20.94 0.83
N LEU A 148 18.73 21.91 0.87
CA LEU A 148 18.85 23.10 1.73
C LEU A 148 17.83 23.05 2.86
N ASP A 149 18.31 23.20 4.10
CA ASP A 149 17.47 23.38 5.28
C ASP A 149 17.84 24.67 6.01
N PRO A 150 17.06 25.76 5.86
CA PRO A 150 17.36 27.05 6.47
C PRO A 150 17.00 27.13 7.95
N THR A 151 16.43 26.09 8.56
CA THR A 151 15.99 26.03 9.97
C THR A 151 16.29 24.65 10.57
N CYS A 152 17.54 24.26 10.53
CA CYS A 152 17.95 22.87 10.67
C CYS A 152 17.68 22.23 12.04
N GLY A 153 17.52 23.02 13.11
CA GLY A 153 17.37 22.48 14.46
C GLY A 153 18.49 21.47 14.80
N SER A 154 18.11 20.25 15.16
CA SER A 154 19.07 19.17 15.46
C SER A 154 19.72 18.53 14.21
N GLY A 155 19.54 19.10 13.03
CA GLY A 155 20.17 18.62 11.79
C GLY A 155 19.55 17.35 11.20
N THR A 156 18.27 17.08 11.44
CA THR A 156 17.63 15.86 10.92
C THR A 156 17.67 15.78 9.40
N THR A 157 17.47 16.90 8.71
CA THR A 157 17.53 16.96 7.24
C THR A 157 18.92 16.63 6.72
N ALA A 158 19.95 17.23 7.28
CA ALA A 158 21.34 16.95 6.89
C ALA A 158 21.74 15.50 7.16
N TYR A 159 21.37 14.97 8.32
CA TYR A 159 21.61 13.57 8.69
C TYR A 159 20.96 12.60 7.69
N VAL A 160 19.69 12.82 7.32
CA VAL A 160 18.99 11.98 6.36
C VAL A 160 19.55 12.16 4.95
N ALA A 161 19.88 13.38 4.54
CA ALA A 161 20.48 13.67 3.24
C ALA A 161 21.81 12.93 3.08
N GLU A 162 22.68 12.96 4.08
CA GLU A 162 23.94 12.22 4.11
C GLU A 162 23.73 10.72 3.97
N GLN A 163 22.80 10.13 4.75
CA GLN A 163 22.49 8.71 4.68
C GLN A 163 22.05 8.24 3.29
N TRP A 164 21.42 9.13 2.54
CA TRP A 164 20.88 8.83 1.20
C TRP A 164 21.74 9.39 0.07
N GLY A 165 22.98 9.80 0.33
CA GLY A 165 23.93 10.26 -0.66
C GLY A 165 23.58 11.59 -1.32
N ARG A 166 22.88 12.48 -0.60
CA ARG A 166 22.62 13.86 -1.03
C ARG A 166 23.61 14.79 -0.38
N ARG A 167 24.00 15.84 -1.09
CA ARG A 167 24.73 16.96 -0.51
C ARG A 167 23.76 17.82 0.28
N TRP A 168 24.22 18.53 1.27
CA TRP A 168 23.35 19.33 2.12
C TRP A 168 24.01 20.64 2.55
N ILE A 169 23.17 21.66 2.74
CA ILE A 169 23.51 22.92 3.40
C ILE A 169 22.44 23.13 4.48
N THR A 170 22.86 23.35 5.71
CA THR A 170 21.95 23.65 6.81
C THR A 170 22.32 24.94 7.48
N ILE A 171 21.31 25.70 7.90
CA ILE A 171 21.42 27.00 8.56
C ILE A 171 20.55 26.98 9.80
N ASP A 172 21.01 27.61 10.87
CA ASP A 172 20.21 27.90 12.06
C ASP A 172 20.75 29.13 12.76
N THR A 173 19.87 29.87 13.44
CA THR A 173 20.26 31.01 14.28
C THR A 173 20.73 30.58 15.68
N SER A 174 20.33 29.38 16.10
CA SER A 174 20.67 28.83 17.40
C SER A 174 22.01 28.12 17.40
N ARG A 175 22.95 28.63 18.19
CA ARG A 175 24.27 27.96 18.39
C ARG A 175 24.13 26.56 19.00
N VAL A 176 23.12 26.34 19.83
CA VAL A 176 22.82 25.05 20.45
C VAL A 176 22.36 24.06 19.37
N ALA A 177 21.47 24.47 18.48
CA ALA A 177 21.02 23.67 17.35
C ALA A 177 22.21 23.26 16.46
N LEU A 178 23.06 24.21 16.08
CA LEU A 178 24.24 23.93 15.26
C LEU A 178 25.26 22.99 15.94
N ALA A 179 25.44 23.11 17.26
CA ALA A 179 26.29 22.21 18.01
C ALA A 179 25.77 20.78 18.01
N LEU A 180 24.44 20.61 18.20
CA LEU A 180 23.77 19.31 18.13
C LEU A 180 23.82 18.71 16.73
N ALA A 181 23.55 19.51 15.70
CA ALA A 181 23.63 19.08 14.31
C ALA A 181 25.04 18.58 13.95
N ARG A 182 26.07 19.31 14.34
CA ARG A 182 27.48 18.89 14.16
C ARG A 182 27.79 17.57 14.85
N ALA A 183 27.42 17.43 16.12
CA ALA A 183 27.68 16.20 16.89
C ALA A 183 26.92 14.97 16.30
N ARG A 184 25.85 15.21 15.57
CA ARG A 184 25.06 14.13 14.97
C ARG A 184 25.59 13.66 13.61
N ILE A 185 26.23 14.56 12.85
CA ILE A 185 26.63 14.31 11.45
C ILE A 185 28.12 13.96 11.36
N MET A 186 28.96 14.50 12.26
CA MET A 186 30.41 14.27 12.35
C MET A 186 30.74 13.21 13.38
#